data_4a50c81ae55153cf07b0ea4f5f8c2ace
#
_entry.id   4a50c81ae55153cf07b0ea4f5f8c2ace
#
_cell.length_a   1.000
_cell.length_b   1.000
_cell.length_c   1.000
_cell.angle_alpha   90.00
_cell.angle_beta   90.00
_cell.angle_gamma   90.00
#
_symmetry.space_group_name_H-M   'P 1'
#
loop_
_entity.id
_entity.type
_entity.pdbx_description
1 polymer ?
#
loop_
_entity_poly.entity_id
_entity_poly.type
_entity_poly.pdbx_seq_one_letter_code
_entity_poly.pdbx_strand_id
1 'polypeptide(L)'
;MEAVNNAMKGVRNAVPASGGLTQSIMSIAVVIIGIVFLYYVYKYFFEEQGKISQAILTTAITANPATSPKTYEILPVYEGGEYSITFWTYITAYKDTVGKAKHVLELAPNSTTGNPLSTLVVGLGPYNNKLMVRVNTNSSGTETLTRTKVNSIFQPTQVPSGQLLNDTMPMCDLPEVELQRWVCFGIVLNGRTVDVYLDGKLARSCVLPSFYTVNATGVNMKILQYGGFDGFLSNLYVHSVALNPEQMYRIYMNGPADIAATGFLGWLGGLLNVKGEVTYQYPTVGLTYPKTTVTF
;
A
#
# COMPACT_ATOMS: atom_id res chain seq x y z
N MET A 1 50.83 38.76 3.13
CA MET A 1 50.14 38.53 1.83
C MET A 1 51.03 37.89 0.77
N GLU A 2 52.36 38.08 0.80
CA GLU A 2 53.27 37.42 -0.16
C GLU A 2 53.40 35.90 -0.03
N ALA A 3 53.31 35.34 1.16
CA ALA A 3 53.39 33.89 1.39
C ALA A 3 52.23 33.11 0.78
N VAL A 4 51.03 33.68 0.75
CA VAL A 4 49.83 33.07 0.15
C VAL A 4 49.87 33.10 -1.37
N ASN A 5 50.43 34.19 -1.94
CA ASN A 5 50.60 34.30 -3.39
C ASN A 5 51.69 33.36 -3.94
N ASN A 6 52.74 33.07 -3.16
CA ASN A 6 53.77 32.11 -3.54
C ASN A 6 53.28 30.66 -3.44
N ALA A 7 52.45 30.36 -2.46
CA ALA A 7 51.78 29.03 -2.36
C ALA A 7 50.84 28.78 -3.53
N MET A 8 50.07 29.78 -3.96
CA MET A 8 49.18 29.63 -5.14
C MET A 8 49.94 29.51 -6.46
N LYS A 9 51.11 30.14 -6.59
CA LYS A 9 51.98 29.95 -7.76
C LYS A 9 52.61 28.56 -7.82
N GLY A 10 52.95 27.96 -6.67
CA GLY A 10 53.49 26.61 -6.59
C GLY A 10 52.47 25.53 -7.02
N VAL A 11 51.21 25.70 -6.69
CA VAL A 11 50.14 24.77 -7.11
C VAL A 11 49.85 24.86 -8.61
N ARG A 12 50.01 26.04 -9.20
CA ARG A 12 49.75 26.23 -10.65
C ARG A 12 50.83 25.60 -11.56
N ASN A 13 52.05 25.39 -11.06
CA ASN A 13 53.15 24.82 -11.82
C ASN A 13 53.31 23.31 -11.65
N ALA A 14 52.47 22.67 -10.80
CA ALA A 14 52.51 21.22 -10.58
C ALA A 14 51.56 20.44 -11.50
N VAL A 15 50.84 21.11 -12.42
CA VAL A 15 50.00 20.42 -13.40
C VAL A 15 50.84 20.18 -14.66
N PRO A 16 51.25 18.94 -14.97
CA PRO A 16 51.97 18.67 -16.20
C PRO A 16 51.07 18.98 -17.39
N ALA A 17 51.57 19.84 -18.28
CA ALA A 17 50.93 20.14 -19.56
C ALA A 17 51.08 18.94 -20.53
N SER A 18 50.38 17.84 -20.24
CA SER A 18 50.34 16.70 -21.14
C SER A 18 48.91 16.30 -21.43
N GLY A 19 48.48 16.68 -22.61
CA GLY A 19 47.39 16.01 -23.32
C GLY A 19 45.98 16.39 -22.88
N GLY A 20 45.28 17.16 -23.68
CA GLY A 20 43.85 17.51 -23.49
C GLY A 20 42.92 16.31 -23.31
N LEU A 21 43.35 15.10 -23.70
CA LEU A 21 42.60 13.86 -23.52
C LEU A 21 42.57 13.39 -22.04
N THR A 22 43.72 13.43 -21.34
CA THR A 22 43.82 13.00 -19.94
C THR A 22 43.08 13.97 -19.02
N GLN A 23 43.13 15.27 -19.32
CA GLN A 23 42.43 16.29 -18.54
C GLN A 23 40.89 16.20 -18.74
N SER A 24 40.44 15.89 -19.96
CA SER A 24 39.01 15.63 -20.24
C SER A 24 38.52 14.35 -19.56
N ILE A 25 39.32 13.29 -19.54
CA ILE A 25 38.97 12.03 -18.84
C ILE A 25 38.90 12.25 -17.33
N MET A 26 39.84 13.01 -16.74
CA MET A 26 39.80 13.35 -15.31
C MET A 26 38.56 14.18 -14.97
N SER A 27 38.19 15.15 -15.80
CA SER A 27 37.00 15.97 -15.58
C SER A 27 35.72 15.12 -15.62
N ILE A 28 35.62 14.20 -16.57
CA ILE A 28 34.51 13.26 -16.69
C ILE A 28 34.45 12.32 -15.46
N ALA A 29 35.59 11.81 -15.01
CA ALA A 29 35.68 10.97 -13.83
C ALA A 29 35.20 11.70 -12.56
N VAL A 30 35.60 12.96 -12.37
CA VAL A 30 35.14 13.78 -11.23
C VAL A 30 33.63 14.02 -11.27
N VAL A 31 33.07 14.28 -12.46
CA VAL A 31 31.61 14.44 -12.61
C VAL A 31 30.89 13.14 -12.28
N ILE A 32 31.38 12.00 -12.74
CA ILE A 32 30.78 10.69 -12.44
C ILE A 32 30.85 10.41 -10.94
N ILE A 33 31.98 10.64 -10.28
CA ILE A 33 32.14 10.50 -8.84
C ILE A 33 31.16 11.42 -8.09
N GLY A 34 31.01 12.67 -8.55
CA GLY A 34 30.04 13.61 -7.99
C GLY A 34 28.58 13.13 -8.11
N ILE A 35 28.21 12.57 -9.26
CA ILE A 35 26.88 12.00 -9.47
C ILE A 35 26.66 10.77 -8.58
N VAL A 36 27.64 9.88 -8.50
CA VAL A 36 27.59 8.70 -7.63
C VAL A 36 27.51 9.11 -6.15
N PHE A 37 28.29 10.12 -5.73
CA PHE A 37 28.21 10.66 -4.38
C PHE A 37 26.83 11.26 -4.08
N LEU A 38 26.28 12.08 -4.97
CA LEU A 38 24.93 12.63 -4.85
C LEU A 38 23.87 11.53 -4.81
N TYR A 39 24.04 10.47 -5.60
CA TYR A 39 23.15 9.29 -5.55
C TYR A 39 23.19 8.61 -4.17
N TYR A 40 24.38 8.39 -3.58
CA TYR A 40 24.51 7.81 -2.25
C TYR A 40 23.99 8.72 -1.14
N VAL A 41 24.21 10.04 -1.26
CA VAL A 41 23.65 11.03 -0.34
C VAL A 41 22.12 11.02 -0.42
N TYR A 42 21.57 11.06 -1.64
CA TYR A 42 20.13 10.93 -1.86
C TYR A 42 19.59 9.63 -1.25
N LYS A 43 20.26 8.51 -1.54
CA LYS A 43 19.90 7.20 -1.01
C LYS A 43 19.94 7.18 0.53
N TYR A 44 20.97 7.72 1.15
CA TYR A 44 21.12 7.78 2.60
C TYR A 44 20.05 8.65 3.28
N PHE A 45 19.71 9.80 2.71
CA PHE A 45 18.72 10.70 3.32
C PHE A 45 17.26 10.35 3.00
N PHE A 46 17.00 9.67 1.88
CA PHE A 46 15.64 9.41 1.41
C PHE A 46 15.25 7.93 1.44
N GLU A 47 16.19 7.00 1.48
CA GLU A 47 15.91 5.55 1.52
C GLU A 47 15.49 5.06 2.92
N GLU A 48 15.70 5.83 3.98
CA GLU A 48 15.07 5.54 5.28
C GLU A 48 13.55 5.55 5.21
N GLN A 49 12.98 6.25 4.24
CA GLN A 49 11.54 6.17 3.96
C GLN A 49 11.11 4.81 3.38
N GLY A 50 12.01 4.05 2.78
CA GLY A 50 11.72 2.70 2.27
C GLY A 50 11.46 1.66 3.36
N LYS A 51 11.94 1.88 4.59
CA LYS A 51 11.64 1.04 5.76
C LYS A 51 10.28 1.32 6.39
N ILE A 52 9.63 2.41 6.01
CA ILE A 52 8.33 2.86 6.53
C ILE A 52 7.18 2.26 5.73
N SER A 53 7.45 1.77 4.52
CA SER A 53 6.45 1.26 3.58
C SER A 53 6.87 -0.09 3.03
N GLN A 54 5.96 -1.05 3.08
CA GLN A 54 6.12 -2.39 2.53
C GLN A 54 5.08 -2.66 1.46
N ALA A 55 5.54 -3.02 0.26
CA ALA A 55 4.69 -3.50 -0.81
C ALA A 55 4.28 -4.96 -0.54
N ILE A 56 2.99 -5.23 -0.50
CA ILE A 56 2.41 -6.57 -0.41
C ILE A 56 2.00 -7.04 -1.80
N LEU A 57 1.37 -6.17 -2.57
CA LEU A 57 1.01 -6.40 -3.96
C LEU A 57 1.40 -5.16 -4.77
N THR A 58 2.17 -5.35 -5.82
CA THR A 58 2.54 -4.29 -6.78
C THR A 58 1.76 -4.41 -8.08
N THR A 59 1.13 -5.55 -8.32
CA THR A 59 0.35 -5.85 -9.52
C THR A 59 -1.07 -6.23 -9.17
N ALA A 60 -1.98 -6.10 -10.11
CA ALA A 60 -3.36 -6.52 -9.92
C ALA A 60 -3.46 -8.06 -9.90
N ILE A 61 -4.17 -8.56 -8.91
CA ILE A 61 -4.56 -9.97 -8.81
C ILE A 61 -6.06 -10.11 -8.84
N THR A 62 -6.56 -11.24 -9.36
CA THR A 62 -7.97 -11.56 -9.26
C THR A 62 -8.38 -11.79 -7.80
N ALA A 63 -9.45 -11.14 -7.38
CA ALA A 63 -10.00 -11.28 -6.04
C ALA A 63 -11.09 -12.34 -5.93
N ASN A 64 -11.29 -13.11 -6.99
CA ASN A 64 -12.29 -14.17 -7.12
C ASN A 64 -11.98 -15.36 -6.17
N PRO A 65 -13.02 -16.09 -5.69
CA PRO A 65 -12.92 -17.30 -4.86
C PRO A 65 -11.95 -18.39 -5.32
N ALA A 66 -11.68 -18.49 -6.62
CA ALA A 66 -10.72 -19.44 -7.18
C ALA A 66 -9.26 -19.11 -6.85
N THR A 67 -8.98 -17.88 -6.39
CA THR A 67 -7.64 -17.47 -6.00
C THR A 67 -7.32 -18.02 -4.61
N SER A 68 -6.22 -18.74 -4.46
CA SER A 68 -5.81 -19.23 -3.15
C SER A 68 -5.58 -18.08 -2.18
N PRO A 69 -6.12 -18.17 -0.96
CA PRO A 69 -5.88 -17.17 0.06
C PRO A 69 -4.38 -17.05 0.35
N LYS A 70 -3.89 -15.82 0.46
CA LYS A 70 -2.48 -15.53 0.67
C LYS A 70 -2.25 -14.88 2.04
N THR A 71 -1.12 -15.22 2.64
CA THR A 71 -0.65 -14.62 3.90
C THR A 71 0.73 -14.04 3.67
N TYR A 72 0.94 -12.83 4.13
CA TYR A 72 2.19 -12.10 4.00
C TYR A 72 2.69 -11.63 5.36
N GLU A 73 3.98 -11.75 5.59
CA GLU A 73 4.63 -11.05 6.70
C GLU A 73 4.62 -9.55 6.43
N ILE A 74 4.34 -8.78 7.46
CA ILE A 74 4.27 -7.32 7.34
C ILE A 74 5.22 -6.65 8.34
N LEU A 75 5.48 -5.37 8.10
CA LEU A 75 6.16 -4.51 9.06
C LEU A 75 5.49 -4.60 10.44
N PRO A 76 6.29 -4.54 11.52
CA PRO A 76 5.75 -4.62 12.86
C PRO A 76 4.68 -3.56 13.11
N VAL A 77 3.54 -3.98 13.62
CA VAL A 77 2.45 -3.12 14.08
C VAL A 77 2.44 -3.14 15.60
N TYR A 78 2.39 -1.98 16.22
CA TYR A 78 2.43 -1.83 17.68
C TYR A 78 1.11 -1.34 18.20
N GLU A 79 0.67 -1.86 19.33
CA GLU A 79 -0.58 -1.47 20.00
C GLU A 79 -0.59 0.04 20.28
N GLY A 80 -1.66 0.72 19.86
CA GLY A 80 -1.81 2.18 20.01
C GLY A 80 -0.83 3.02 19.21
N GLY A 81 0.03 2.41 18.37
CA GLY A 81 0.94 3.10 17.48
C GLY A 81 0.25 3.64 16.22
N GLU A 82 1.05 3.91 15.22
CA GLU A 82 0.60 4.40 13.92
C GLU A 82 0.83 3.34 12.85
N TYR A 83 -0.13 3.16 11.97
CA TYR A 83 0.06 2.47 10.71
C TYR A 83 -1.00 2.83 9.69
N SER A 84 -0.70 2.60 8.42
CA SER A 84 -1.65 2.80 7.35
C SER A 84 -1.62 1.64 6.37
N ILE A 85 -2.75 1.37 5.76
CA ILE A 85 -2.90 0.37 4.69
C ILE A 85 -3.52 1.08 3.50
N THR A 86 -2.91 0.93 2.33
CA THR A 86 -3.44 1.47 1.07
C THR A 86 -3.60 0.36 0.06
N PHE A 87 -4.68 0.36 -0.68
CA PHE A 87 -4.96 -0.65 -1.70
C PHE A 87 -5.97 -0.16 -2.73
N TRP A 88 -5.96 -0.77 -3.90
CA TRP A 88 -6.91 -0.53 -4.96
C TRP A 88 -7.79 -1.73 -5.19
N THR A 89 -9.08 -1.50 -5.38
CA THR A 89 -10.04 -2.54 -5.75
C THR A 89 -10.78 -2.17 -7.02
N TYR A 90 -11.05 -3.17 -7.84
CA TYR A 90 -12.02 -3.09 -8.94
C TYR A 90 -13.08 -4.15 -8.68
N ILE A 91 -14.30 -3.75 -8.36
CA ILE A 91 -15.40 -4.66 -8.10
C ILE A 91 -16.18 -4.80 -9.40
N THR A 92 -16.13 -5.98 -10.01
CA THR A 92 -16.77 -6.27 -11.31
C THR A 92 -18.26 -6.36 -11.17
N ALA A 93 -18.70 -7.16 -10.21
CA ALA A 93 -20.11 -7.36 -9.90
C ALA A 93 -20.27 -7.61 -8.40
N TYR A 94 -21.33 -7.08 -7.85
CA TYR A 94 -21.71 -7.35 -6.49
C TYR A 94 -22.64 -8.55 -6.48
N LYS A 95 -22.05 -9.76 -6.46
CA LYS A 95 -22.84 -10.98 -6.34
C LYS A 95 -23.45 -11.03 -4.96
N ASP A 96 -24.75 -10.98 -4.95
CA ASP A 96 -25.55 -11.14 -3.75
C ASP A 96 -25.54 -12.62 -3.31
N THR A 97 -24.42 -13.03 -2.71
CA THR A 97 -24.43 -14.20 -1.86
C THR A 97 -25.09 -13.78 -0.56
N VAL A 98 -26.40 -13.95 -0.51
CA VAL A 98 -27.26 -13.49 0.55
C VAL A 98 -26.62 -13.71 1.93
N GLY A 99 -26.41 -12.61 2.66
CA GLY A 99 -25.93 -12.65 4.03
C GLY A 99 -24.43 -12.92 4.21
N LYS A 100 -23.65 -13.06 3.16
CA LYS A 100 -22.20 -13.33 3.24
C LYS A 100 -21.39 -12.10 2.90
N ALA A 101 -20.67 -11.56 3.88
CA ALA A 101 -19.67 -10.52 3.64
C ALA A 101 -18.50 -11.07 2.79
N LYS A 102 -17.81 -10.18 2.10
CA LYS A 102 -16.70 -10.53 1.21
C LYS A 102 -15.40 -10.03 1.81
N HIS A 103 -14.48 -10.94 2.08
CA HIS A 103 -13.19 -10.61 2.70
C HIS A 103 -12.25 -9.93 1.72
N VAL A 104 -11.67 -8.82 2.14
CA VAL A 104 -10.62 -8.12 1.38
C VAL A 104 -9.26 -8.38 2.02
N LEU A 105 -9.06 -7.93 3.25
CA LEU A 105 -7.82 -8.13 4.00
C LEU A 105 -8.07 -8.21 5.52
N GLU A 106 -7.13 -8.81 6.21
CA GLU A 106 -7.16 -8.99 7.66
C GLU A 106 -5.73 -8.90 8.22
N LEU A 107 -5.55 -8.15 9.29
CA LEU A 107 -4.35 -8.21 10.12
C LEU A 107 -4.58 -9.18 11.26
N ALA A 108 -3.96 -10.35 11.20
CA ALA A 108 -4.13 -11.42 12.19
C ALA A 108 -2.84 -12.21 12.36
N PRO A 109 -2.62 -12.82 13.53
CA PRO A 109 -1.48 -13.69 13.72
C PRO A 109 -1.55 -14.93 12.81
N ASN A 110 -0.40 -15.50 12.52
CA ASN A 110 -0.33 -16.70 11.68
C ASN A 110 -0.84 -17.96 12.41
N SER A 111 -0.86 -17.93 13.75
CA SER A 111 -1.37 -19.02 14.57
C SER A 111 -2.85 -19.27 14.33
N THR A 112 -3.23 -20.53 14.29
CA THR A 112 -4.62 -20.97 14.26
C THR A 112 -5.07 -21.53 15.62
N THR A 113 -4.14 -21.72 16.56
CA THR A 113 -4.38 -22.28 17.87
C THR A 113 -4.83 -21.20 18.85
N GLY A 114 -5.77 -21.51 19.74
CA GLY A 114 -6.16 -20.62 20.84
C GLY A 114 -7.10 -19.47 20.45
N ASN A 115 -7.80 -19.55 19.31
CA ASN A 115 -8.75 -18.53 18.86
C ASN A 115 -8.13 -17.11 18.80
N PRO A 116 -7.08 -16.92 17.99
CA PRO A 116 -6.31 -15.69 17.96
C PRO A 116 -7.15 -14.48 17.58
N LEU A 117 -6.78 -13.30 18.10
CA LEU A 117 -7.45 -12.05 17.84
C LEU A 117 -6.89 -11.40 16.56
N SER A 118 -7.77 -10.95 15.69
CA SER A 118 -7.42 -10.11 14.54
C SER A 118 -7.40 -8.65 14.98
N THR A 119 -6.37 -7.90 14.59
CA THR A 119 -6.23 -6.47 14.89
C THR A 119 -7.20 -5.63 14.06
N LEU A 120 -7.26 -5.92 12.76
CA LEU A 120 -8.08 -5.22 11.77
C LEU A 120 -8.66 -6.22 10.79
N VAL A 121 -9.92 -6.01 10.42
CA VAL A 121 -10.60 -6.78 9.37
C VAL A 121 -11.29 -5.81 8.42
N VAL A 122 -11.04 -5.98 7.14
CA VAL A 122 -11.65 -5.19 6.06
C VAL A 122 -12.36 -6.13 5.08
N GLY A 123 -13.58 -5.79 4.76
CA GLY A 123 -14.41 -6.56 3.84
C GLY A 123 -15.46 -5.72 3.15
N LEU A 124 -16.17 -6.32 2.21
CA LEU A 124 -17.36 -5.71 1.61
C LEU A 124 -18.60 -6.25 2.30
N GLY A 125 -19.63 -5.43 2.39
CA GLY A 125 -20.87 -5.77 3.08
C GLY A 125 -21.58 -7.01 2.53
N PRO A 126 -22.44 -7.64 3.32
CA PRO A 126 -23.14 -8.85 2.89
C PRO A 126 -24.30 -8.59 1.92
N TYR A 127 -24.89 -7.41 1.96
CA TYR A 127 -26.08 -7.07 1.17
C TYR A 127 -25.90 -5.88 0.23
N ASN A 128 -24.93 -5.03 0.50
CA ASN A 128 -24.66 -3.81 -0.24
C ASN A 128 -23.16 -3.61 -0.45
N ASN A 129 -22.81 -2.77 -1.38
CA ASN A 129 -21.43 -2.43 -1.76
C ASN A 129 -20.73 -1.50 -0.73
N LYS A 130 -21.00 -1.66 0.56
CA LYS A 130 -20.28 -0.91 1.60
C LYS A 130 -18.91 -1.52 1.89
N LEU A 131 -17.95 -0.68 2.19
CA LEU A 131 -16.69 -1.12 2.80
C LEU A 131 -16.91 -1.26 4.31
N MET A 132 -16.63 -2.43 4.83
CA MET A 132 -16.64 -2.71 6.28
C MET A 132 -15.21 -2.61 6.81
N VAL A 133 -15.02 -1.81 7.86
CA VAL A 133 -13.77 -1.72 8.62
C VAL A 133 -14.06 -2.05 10.08
N ARG A 134 -13.43 -3.09 10.59
CA ARG A 134 -13.56 -3.56 11.97
C ARG A 134 -12.20 -3.55 12.64
N VAL A 135 -12.13 -2.95 13.81
CA VAL A 135 -10.89 -2.82 14.58
C VAL A 135 -11.07 -3.45 15.94
N ASN A 136 -10.13 -4.27 16.34
CA ASN A 136 -10.14 -4.87 17.68
C ASN A 136 -9.59 -3.88 18.70
N THR A 137 -10.31 -3.68 19.79
CA THR A 137 -9.92 -2.80 20.89
C THR A 137 -10.06 -3.51 22.23
N ASN A 138 -9.28 -3.07 23.21
CA ASN A 138 -9.33 -3.63 24.57
C ASN A 138 -10.30 -2.83 25.46
N SER A 139 -11.50 -2.57 24.96
CA SER A 139 -12.52 -1.86 25.74
C SER A 139 -13.54 -2.85 26.31
N SER A 140 -13.86 -2.71 27.59
CA SER A 140 -14.89 -3.50 28.24
C SER A 140 -16.24 -3.27 27.57
N GLY A 141 -16.99 -4.33 27.30
CA GLY A 141 -18.29 -4.26 26.64
C GLY A 141 -18.25 -4.21 25.11
N THR A 142 -17.07 -4.20 24.48
CA THR A 142 -16.93 -4.37 23.04
C THR A 142 -16.69 -5.84 22.68
N GLU A 143 -17.26 -6.30 21.57
CA GLU A 143 -16.92 -7.61 21.03
C GLU A 143 -15.49 -7.60 20.48
N THR A 144 -14.81 -8.73 20.64
CA THR A 144 -13.45 -8.91 20.14
C THR A 144 -13.45 -9.64 18.80
N LEU A 145 -12.52 -9.27 17.91
CA LEU A 145 -12.32 -9.92 16.60
C LEU A 145 -11.59 -11.26 16.75
N THR A 146 -12.20 -12.19 17.48
CA THR A 146 -11.70 -13.56 17.53
C THR A 146 -11.83 -14.25 16.18
N ARG A 147 -11.07 -15.31 15.95
CA ARG A 147 -11.20 -16.13 14.73
C ARG A 147 -12.64 -16.64 14.53
N THR A 148 -13.31 -17.05 15.61
CA THR A 148 -14.70 -17.46 15.55
C THR A 148 -15.62 -16.35 15.09
N LYS A 149 -15.41 -15.11 15.57
CA LYS A 149 -16.20 -13.95 15.15
C LYS A 149 -15.93 -13.58 13.70
N VAL A 150 -14.67 -13.57 13.28
CA VAL A 150 -14.30 -13.33 11.87
C VAL A 150 -14.94 -14.37 10.95
N ASN A 151 -14.90 -15.65 11.34
CA ASN A 151 -15.58 -16.72 10.60
C ASN A 151 -17.08 -16.47 10.50
N SER A 152 -17.75 -16.04 11.56
CA SER A 152 -19.20 -15.76 11.54
C SER A 152 -19.58 -14.60 10.62
N ILE A 153 -18.66 -13.63 10.41
CA ILE A 153 -18.87 -12.51 9.48
C ILE A 153 -18.79 -13.00 8.03
N PHE A 154 -17.78 -13.79 7.69
CA PHE A 154 -17.49 -14.16 6.30
C PHE A 154 -18.04 -15.52 5.89
N GLN A 155 -18.33 -16.41 6.84
CA GLN A 155 -18.92 -17.73 6.62
C GLN A 155 -20.05 -17.99 7.61
N PRO A 156 -21.15 -17.23 7.56
CA PRO A 156 -22.26 -17.45 8.46
C PRO A 156 -22.89 -18.83 8.20
N THR A 157 -23.12 -19.59 9.27
CA THR A 157 -23.78 -20.89 9.20
C THR A 157 -25.29 -20.78 8.94
N GLN A 158 -25.84 -19.61 9.22
CA GLN A 158 -27.23 -19.26 8.92
C GLN A 158 -27.28 -17.87 8.33
N VAL A 159 -28.19 -17.62 7.39
CA VAL A 159 -28.42 -16.28 6.85
C VAL A 159 -28.96 -15.41 7.98
N PRO A 160 -28.23 -14.43 8.49
CA PRO A 160 -28.74 -13.61 9.57
C PRO A 160 -29.92 -12.78 9.07
N SER A 161 -31.02 -12.86 9.76
CA SER A 161 -32.20 -12.05 9.48
C SER A 161 -31.87 -10.56 9.75
N GLY A 162 -31.46 -9.82 8.73
CA GLY A 162 -31.49 -8.35 8.69
C GLY A 162 -30.57 -7.58 9.61
N GLN A 163 -29.95 -8.17 10.61
CA GLN A 163 -29.14 -7.48 11.63
C GLN A 163 -27.71 -8.03 11.70
N LEU A 164 -27.01 -8.00 10.59
CA LEU A 164 -25.69 -8.61 10.55
C LEU A 164 -24.63 -7.91 11.34
N LEU A 165 -24.82 -6.77 11.92
CA LEU A 165 -23.75 -6.02 12.57
C LEU A 165 -24.29 -4.89 13.47
N ASN A 166 -25.30 -5.12 14.27
CA ASN A 166 -25.51 -4.35 15.50
C ASN A 166 -24.49 -4.79 16.55
N ASP A 167 -23.25 -4.92 16.10
CA ASP A 167 -22.17 -5.35 16.95
C ASP A 167 -21.67 -4.18 17.76
N THR A 168 -21.31 -4.43 19.00
CA THR A 168 -20.57 -3.50 19.85
C THR A 168 -19.11 -3.32 19.38
N MET A 169 -18.74 -3.96 18.27
CA MET A 169 -17.41 -3.82 17.69
C MET A 169 -17.16 -2.41 17.14
N PRO A 170 -16.01 -1.85 17.43
CA PRO A 170 -15.58 -0.60 16.81
C PRO A 170 -15.54 -0.73 15.28
N MET A 171 -16.27 0.15 14.60
CA MET A 171 -16.44 0.12 13.15
C MET A 171 -16.24 1.50 12.53
N CYS A 172 -15.69 1.52 11.33
CA CYS A 172 -15.55 2.72 10.53
C CYS A 172 -15.91 2.45 9.07
N ASP A 173 -17.17 2.13 8.82
CA ASP A 173 -17.66 1.68 7.50
C ASP A 173 -17.89 2.85 6.56
N LEU A 174 -17.61 2.64 5.27
CA LEU A 174 -18.10 3.52 4.19
C LEU A 174 -19.38 2.93 3.61
N PRO A 175 -20.46 3.72 3.51
CA PRO A 175 -21.79 3.20 3.15
C PRO A 175 -21.86 2.68 1.73
N GLU A 176 -21.12 3.28 0.80
CA GLU A 176 -21.15 2.94 -0.62
C GLU A 176 -19.75 2.98 -1.22
N VAL A 177 -19.45 1.97 -2.04
CA VAL A 177 -18.25 1.84 -2.84
C VAL A 177 -18.68 1.71 -4.31
N GLU A 178 -18.08 2.49 -5.18
CA GLU A 178 -18.40 2.43 -6.60
C GLU A 178 -17.98 1.10 -7.21
N LEU A 179 -18.78 0.61 -8.14
CA LEU A 179 -18.57 -0.63 -8.88
C LEU A 179 -18.01 -0.33 -10.27
N GLN A 180 -17.40 -1.33 -10.90
CA GLN A 180 -16.91 -1.29 -12.28
C GLN A 180 -15.91 -0.16 -12.58
N ARG A 181 -15.22 0.31 -11.54
CA ARG A 181 -14.06 1.18 -11.65
C ARG A 181 -13.02 0.86 -10.58
N TRP A 182 -11.82 1.29 -10.81
CA TRP A 182 -10.78 1.24 -9.78
C TRP A 182 -11.07 2.29 -8.70
N VAL A 183 -11.04 1.84 -7.46
CA VAL A 183 -11.25 2.66 -6.27
C VAL A 183 -10.05 2.49 -5.34
N CYS A 184 -9.47 3.61 -4.92
CA CYS A 184 -8.36 3.65 -3.99
C CYS A 184 -8.87 3.78 -2.56
N PHE A 185 -8.45 2.87 -1.70
CA PHE A 185 -8.70 2.94 -0.26
C PHE A 185 -7.43 3.23 0.50
N GLY A 186 -7.56 4.05 1.54
CA GLY A 186 -6.56 4.24 2.57
C GLY A 186 -7.21 4.06 3.94
N ILE A 187 -6.61 3.25 4.79
CA ILE A 187 -7.05 3.08 6.18
C ILE A 187 -5.87 3.48 7.06
N VAL A 188 -6.04 4.54 7.82
CA VAL A 188 -5.03 5.08 8.72
C VAL A 188 -5.46 4.87 10.15
N LEU A 189 -4.63 4.20 10.93
CA LEU A 189 -4.80 4.10 12.38
C LEU A 189 -3.72 4.95 13.06
N ASN A 190 -4.18 5.83 13.92
CA ASN A 190 -3.32 6.69 14.72
C ASN A 190 -3.87 6.73 16.15
N GLY A 191 -3.23 6.00 17.05
CA GLY A 191 -3.67 5.86 18.42
C GLY A 191 -5.09 5.31 18.52
N ARG A 192 -6.06 6.19 18.78
CA ARG A 192 -7.50 5.86 18.88
C ARG A 192 -8.33 6.33 17.69
N THR A 193 -7.70 6.88 16.66
CA THR A 193 -8.40 7.39 15.49
C THR A 193 -8.25 6.43 14.33
N VAL A 194 -9.34 6.18 13.62
CA VAL A 194 -9.37 5.43 12.36
C VAL A 194 -9.89 6.36 11.27
N ASP A 195 -9.04 6.68 10.33
CA ASP A 195 -9.39 7.49 9.17
C ASP A 195 -9.48 6.60 7.94
N VAL A 196 -10.60 6.68 7.23
CA VAL A 196 -10.82 5.94 5.99
C VAL A 196 -10.86 6.93 4.84
N TYR A 197 -9.94 6.74 3.91
CA TYR A 197 -9.79 7.55 2.70
C TYR A 197 -10.39 6.78 1.51
N LEU A 198 -11.04 7.54 0.65
CA LEU A 198 -11.58 7.08 -0.64
C LEU A 198 -11.04 7.99 -1.75
N ASP A 199 -10.38 7.40 -2.72
CA ASP A 199 -9.78 8.13 -3.86
C ASP A 199 -8.92 9.34 -3.41
N GLY A 200 -8.06 9.11 -2.41
CA GLY A 200 -7.14 10.11 -1.86
C GLY A 200 -7.78 11.17 -0.95
N LYS A 201 -9.10 11.10 -0.70
CA LYS A 201 -9.83 12.05 0.14
C LYS A 201 -10.34 11.38 1.41
N LEU A 202 -10.28 12.09 2.53
CA LEU A 202 -10.86 11.61 3.79
C LEU A 202 -12.38 11.46 3.63
N ALA A 203 -12.86 10.22 3.68
CA ALA A 203 -14.26 9.91 3.55
C ALA A 203 -14.94 9.73 4.91
N ARG A 204 -14.22 9.20 5.90
CA ARG A 204 -14.73 9.01 7.25
C ARG A 204 -13.60 9.01 8.27
N SER A 205 -13.85 9.61 9.44
CA SER A 205 -12.99 9.53 10.62
C SER A 205 -13.80 9.01 11.80
N CYS A 206 -13.24 8.07 12.54
CA CYS A 206 -13.90 7.41 13.66
C CYS A 206 -12.95 7.36 14.86
N VAL A 207 -13.51 7.57 16.05
CA VAL A 207 -12.77 7.46 17.31
C VAL A 207 -13.09 6.12 17.96
N LEU A 208 -12.06 5.34 18.23
CA LEU A 208 -12.17 4.06 18.92
C LEU A 208 -12.42 4.28 20.42
N PRO A 209 -13.15 3.40 21.08
CA PRO A 209 -13.39 3.48 22.53
C PRO A 209 -12.10 3.31 23.36
N SER A 210 -11.12 2.54 22.83
CA SER A 210 -9.80 2.31 23.40
C SER A 210 -8.76 2.23 22.28
N PHE A 211 -7.48 2.08 22.62
CA PHE A 211 -6.44 1.76 21.65
C PHE A 211 -6.75 0.40 20.99
N TYR A 212 -6.37 0.29 19.72
CA TYR A 212 -6.45 -1.00 19.04
C TYR A 212 -5.42 -1.97 19.61
N THR A 213 -5.77 -3.25 19.63
CA THR A 213 -4.92 -4.30 20.19
C THR A 213 -4.19 -5.06 19.11
N VAL A 214 -2.95 -5.45 19.40
CA VAL A 214 -2.11 -6.28 18.55
C VAL A 214 -1.80 -7.59 19.29
N ASN A 215 -1.84 -8.70 18.58
CA ASN A 215 -1.50 -9.98 19.19
C ASN A 215 0.00 -10.02 19.57
N ALA A 216 0.33 -10.54 20.75
CA ALA A 216 1.70 -10.63 21.25
C ALA A 216 2.65 -11.42 20.33
N THR A 217 2.13 -12.33 19.51
CA THR A 217 2.91 -13.08 18.50
C THR A 217 3.12 -12.31 17.20
N GLY A 218 2.74 -11.03 17.15
CA GLY A 218 2.74 -10.23 15.93
C GLY A 218 1.53 -10.49 15.04
N VAL A 219 1.48 -9.80 13.92
CA VAL A 219 0.42 -9.91 12.93
C VAL A 219 0.99 -10.08 11.53
N ASN A 220 0.26 -10.83 10.73
CA ASN A 220 0.47 -10.98 9.31
C ASN A 220 -0.73 -10.42 8.55
N MET A 221 -0.54 -10.06 7.30
CA MET A 221 -1.62 -9.67 6.41
C MET A 221 -2.16 -10.89 5.68
N LYS A 222 -3.43 -11.20 5.91
CA LYS A 222 -4.17 -12.22 5.17
C LYS A 222 -5.09 -11.53 4.18
N ILE A 223 -5.05 -11.93 2.92
CA ILE A 223 -5.87 -11.34 1.87
C ILE A 223 -6.76 -12.38 1.21
N LEU A 224 -7.95 -11.95 0.78
CA LEU A 224 -8.91 -12.74 0.00
C LEU A 224 -9.23 -14.10 0.63
N GLN A 225 -9.28 -14.13 1.96
CA GLN A 225 -9.75 -15.31 2.69
C GLN A 225 -11.26 -15.52 2.42
N TYR A 226 -11.79 -16.68 2.76
CA TYR A 226 -13.23 -17.00 2.66
C TYR A 226 -13.85 -16.83 1.27
N GLY A 227 -13.03 -16.79 0.22
CA GLY A 227 -13.49 -16.68 -1.14
C GLY A 227 -13.47 -15.25 -1.73
N GLY A 228 -12.94 -14.28 -1.02
CA GLY A 228 -12.73 -12.93 -1.56
C GLY A 228 -13.98 -12.27 -2.14
N PHE A 229 -13.82 -11.57 -3.26
CA PHE A 229 -14.90 -10.87 -3.98
C PHE A 229 -14.73 -11.00 -5.51
N ASP A 230 -15.76 -10.65 -6.27
CA ASP A 230 -15.72 -10.68 -7.73
C ASP A 230 -15.08 -9.39 -8.26
N GLY A 231 -13.82 -9.48 -8.66
CA GLY A 231 -13.05 -8.33 -9.10
C GLY A 231 -11.54 -8.50 -8.99
N PHE A 232 -10.85 -7.40 -8.72
CA PHE A 232 -9.40 -7.32 -8.65
C PHE A 232 -8.94 -6.53 -7.43
N LEU A 233 -7.79 -6.90 -6.89
CA LEU A 233 -7.07 -6.20 -5.83
C LEU A 233 -5.67 -5.84 -6.34
N SER A 234 -5.22 -4.61 -6.14
CA SER A 234 -3.92 -4.11 -6.63
C SER A 234 -3.29 -3.13 -5.66
N ASN A 235 -1.99 -2.90 -5.84
CA ASN A 235 -1.20 -1.88 -5.11
C ASN A 235 -1.49 -1.85 -3.62
N LEU A 236 -1.37 -3.02 -2.98
CA LEU A 236 -1.55 -3.17 -1.55
C LEU A 236 -0.23 -2.89 -0.83
N TYR A 237 -0.23 -1.86 0.00
CA TYR A 237 0.92 -1.44 0.80
C TYR A 237 0.54 -1.34 2.28
N VAL A 238 1.50 -1.64 3.13
CA VAL A 238 1.45 -1.38 4.58
C VAL A 238 2.52 -0.34 4.90
N HIS A 239 2.14 0.67 5.66
CA HIS A 239 3.02 1.73 6.11
C HIS A 239 3.05 1.74 7.64
N SER A 240 4.23 1.80 8.25
CA SER A 240 4.41 1.84 9.71
C SER A 240 4.24 3.25 10.30
N VAL A 241 3.56 4.13 9.58
CA VAL A 241 3.25 5.52 9.96
C VAL A 241 1.81 5.86 9.58
N ALA A 242 1.24 6.85 10.26
CA ALA A 242 -0.03 7.45 9.85
C ALA A 242 0.21 8.36 8.64
N LEU A 243 -0.25 7.94 7.46
CA LEU A 243 -0.16 8.75 6.25
C LEU A 243 -1.06 9.97 6.36
N ASN A 244 -0.54 11.13 5.96
CA ASN A 244 -1.29 12.37 5.91
C ASN A 244 -2.14 12.48 4.63
N PRO A 245 -3.10 13.41 4.54
CA PRO A 245 -3.97 13.57 3.37
C PRO A 245 -3.23 13.83 2.06
N GLU A 246 -2.09 14.54 2.10
CA GLU A 246 -1.28 14.79 0.90
C GLU A 246 -0.63 13.50 0.39
N GLN A 247 -0.08 12.69 1.30
CA GLN A 247 0.51 11.40 0.95
C GLN A 247 -0.56 10.45 0.38
N MET A 248 -1.77 10.43 0.97
CA MET A 248 -2.90 9.66 0.45
C MET A 248 -3.31 10.10 -0.95
N TYR A 249 -3.36 11.41 -1.18
CA TYR A 249 -3.67 11.95 -2.51
C TYR A 249 -2.59 11.59 -3.54
N ARG A 250 -1.31 11.63 -3.17
CA ARG A 250 -0.21 11.20 -4.05
C ARG A 250 -0.31 9.72 -4.41
N ILE A 251 -0.65 8.85 -3.45
CA ILE A 251 -0.88 7.41 -3.71
C ILE A 251 -2.04 7.22 -4.69
N TYR A 252 -3.12 7.95 -4.50
CA TYR A 252 -4.24 7.94 -5.44
C TYR A 252 -3.82 8.39 -6.85
N MET A 253 -3.03 9.44 -6.96
CA MET A 253 -2.56 9.94 -8.26
C MET A 253 -1.63 8.97 -9.00
N ASN A 254 -0.96 8.07 -8.29
CA ASN A 254 -0.11 7.03 -8.90
C ASN A 254 -0.93 5.93 -9.60
N GLY A 255 -2.21 5.80 -9.27
CA GLY A 255 -3.11 4.84 -9.93
C GLY A 255 -3.01 3.40 -9.41
N PRO A 256 -3.86 2.51 -9.96
CA PRO A 256 -3.99 1.12 -9.51
C PRO A 256 -2.88 0.18 -10.03
N ALA A 257 -2.14 0.57 -11.07
CA ALA A 257 -0.98 -0.17 -11.58
C ALA A 257 0.29 0.58 -11.20
N ASP A 258 1.34 -0.16 -10.90
CA ASP A 258 2.63 0.46 -10.63
C ASP A 258 3.16 1.11 -11.92
N ILE A 259 2.97 2.42 -12.05
CA ILE A 259 3.52 3.23 -13.15
C ILE A 259 4.99 3.62 -12.80
N ALA A 260 5.70 2.73 -12.12
CA ALA A 260 7.10 2.97 -11.74
C ALA A 260 8.03 3.25 -12.93
N ALA A 261 7.56 3.00 -14.16
CA ALA A 261 8.30 3.31 -15.38
C ALA A 261 8.21 4.78 -15.82
N THR A 262 7.34 5.61 -15.25
CA THR A 262 7.12 7.01 -15.70
C THR A 262 7.80 8.08 -14.85
N GLY A 263 8.56 7.69 -13.81
CA GLY A 263 9.39 8.60 -13.03
C GLY A 263 10.64 9.08 -13.79
N PHE A 264 11.54 9.76 -13.09
CA PHE A 264 12.82 10.24 -13.62
C PHE A 264 13.63 9.17 -14.38
N LEU A 265 13.56 7.90 -13.95
CA LEU A 265 14.21 6.77 -14.61
C LEU A 265 13.54 6.42 -15.95
N GLY A 266 12.22 6.55 -16.06
CA GLY A 266 11.50 6.39 -17.33
C GLY A 266 11.85 7.50 -18.33
N TRP A 267 11.97 8.74 -17.85
CA TRP A 267 12.45 9.87 -18.65
C TRP A 267 13.91 9.65 -19.12
N LEU A 268 14.79 9.17 -18.23
CA LEU A 268 16.18 8.85 -18.56
C LEU A 268 16.28 7.67 -19.55
N GLY A 269 15.43 6.66 -19.39
CA GLY A 269 15.31 5.52 -20.30
C GLY A 269 14.86 5.95 -21.70
N GLY A 270 13.93 6.90 -21.80
CA GLY A 270 13.51 7.53 -23.05
C GLY A 270 14.65 8.31 -23.72
N LEU A 271 15.45 9.02 -22.94
CA LEU A 271 16.63 9.76 -23.43
C LEU A 271 17.73 8.82 -23.95
N LEU A 272 17.86 7.64 -23.34
CA LEU A 272 18.84 6.60 -23.71
C LEU A 272 18.31 5.59 -24.74
N ASN A 273 17.12 5.85 -25.29
CA ASN A 273 16.46 5.00 -26.30
C ASN A 273 16.28 3.53 -25.85
N VAL A 274 16.11 3.31 -24.56
CA VAL A 274 15.76 2.00 -24.00
C VAL A 274 14.24 1.84 -24.16
N LYS A 275 13.83 1.07 -25.18
CA LYS A 275 12.41 0.75 -25.41
C LYS A 275 11.89 -0.14 -24.28
N GLY A 276 11.13 0.45 -23.35
CA GLY A 276 10.33 -0.30 -22.39
C GLY A 276 8.91 -0.49 -22.96
N GLU A 277 8.46 -1.71 -23.09
CA GLU A 277 7.09 -2.02 -23.47
C GLU A 277 6.24 -2.10 -22.19
N VAL A 278 5.41 -1.08 -21.95
CA VAL A 278 4.45 -1.11 -20.85
C VAL A 278 3.11 -1.63 -21.38
N THR A 279 2.81 -2.89 -21.07
CA THR A 279 1.53 -3.49 -21.45
C THR A 279 0.51 -3.24 -20.36
N TYR A 280 -0.42 -2.32 -20.60
CA TYR A 280 -1.59 -2.14 -19.74
C TYR A 280 -2.58 -3.28 -20.01
N GLN A 281 -2.72 -4.17 -19.06
CA GLN A 281 -3.75 -5.21 -19.11
C GLN A 281 -4.92 -4.76 -18.24
N TYR A 282 -5.88 -4.05 -18.85
CA TYR A 282 -7.15 -3.81 -18.18
C TYR A 282 -7.87 -5.14 -17.97
N PRO A 283 -8.52 -5.34 -16.82
CA PRO A 283 -9.37 -6.51 -16.63
C PRO A 283 -10.48 -6.47 -17.68
N THR A 284 -10.40 -7.36 -18.67
CA THR A 284 -11.40 -7.48 -19.71
C THR A 284 -12.59 -8.25 -19.17
N VAL A 285 -13.61 -7.53 -18.73
CA VAL A 285 -14.91 -8.12 -18.42
C VAL A 285 -15.72 -8.15 -19.72
N GLY A 286 -15.56 -9.21 -20.51
CA GLY A 286 -16.47 -9.50 -21.63
C GLY A 286 -16.47 -8.54 -22.81
N LEU A 287 -15.71 -7.45 -22.79
CA LEU A 287 -15.53 -6.50 -23.87
C LEU A 287 -14.08 -6.54 -24.34
N THR A 288 -13.85 -6.96 -25.55
CA THR A 288 -12.55 -6.87 -26.22
C THR A 288 -12.26 -5.40 -26.58
N TYR A 289 -11.57 -4.70 -25.67
CA TYR A 289 -10.95 -3.42 -26.04
C TYR A 289 -9.67 -3.69 -26.81
N PRO A 290 -9.38 -2.93 -27.89
CA PRO A 290 -8.14 -3.06 -28.62
C PRO A 290 -6.96 -2.80 -27.65
N LYS A 291 -5.93 -3.68 -27.71
CA LYS A 291 -4.68 -3.46 -27.00
C LYS A 291 -4.09 -2.13 -27.46
N THR A 292 -4.06 -1.13 -26.60
CA THR A 292 -3.35 0.10 -26.91
C THR A 292 -1.90 -0.08 -26.49
N THR A 293 -1.03 -0.32 -27.43
CA THR A 293 0.42 -0.33 -27.22
C THR A 293 0.89 1.12 -27.38
N VAL A 294 1.37 1.72 -26.32
CA VAL A 294 2.06 3.00 -26.38
C VAL A 294 3.56 2.71 -26.45
N THR A 295 4.16 2.93 -27.61
CA THR A 295 5.61 2.89 -27.82
C THR A 295 6.17 4.27 -27.50
N PHE A 296 7.10 4.36 -26.56
CA PHE A 296 7.85 5.58 -26.26
C PHE A 296 9.16 5.58 -27.01
#